data_7195c75dd4ed2977c0ab36631e250cda
#
_entry.id   7195c75dd4ed2977c0ab36631e250cda
#
_cell.length_a   1.000
_cell.length_b   1.000
_cell.length_c   1.000
_cell.angle_alpha   90.00
_cell.angle_beta   90.00
_cell.angle_gamma   90.00
#
_symmetry.space_group_name_H-M   'P 1'
#
loop_
_entity.id
_entity.type
_entity.pdbx_description
1 polymer ?
#
loop_
_entity_poly.entity_id
_entity_poly.type
_entity_poly.pdbx_seq_one_letter_code
_entity_poly.pdbx_strand_id
1 'polypeptide(L)'
;MKTAFICFFPVFPTNMGSAEVIRSLFLCWPGQKKLFQISHLNHKNKKNVFSINIFKEKPILKILSIPFLIYKILKYLGKSKKRLLVIEGPSWIGYSFITLILTKIFSPSTKIMYHSHSIEYEVRKMMSSNFMAIFSRKLENFVFNNTDLSTSVSKIEINKIKKLYGIKCINLKNGISEKVLNFKKKKLGFNYIIYPGSYKYLPNKNAIDYLVDVLMPKIIKKY
;
A
#
# COMPACT_ATOMS: atom_id res chain seq x y z
N MET A 1 -14.07 18.76 2.25
CA MET A 1 -13.22 17.82 2.99
C MET A 1 -11.79 17.96 2.48
N LYS A 2 -10.81 18.07 3.37
CA LYS A 2 -9.38 17.95 3.02
C LYS A 2 -8.91 16.54 3.34
N THR A 3 -8.23 15.91 2.38
CA THR A 3 -7.70 14.55 2.53
C THR A 3 -6.18 14.54 2.35
N ALA A 4 -5.48 13.99 3.33
CA ALA A 4 -4.07 13.69 3.23
C ALA A 4 -3.88 12.18 3.05
N PHE A 5 -3.04 11.77 2.11
CA PHE A 5 -2.59 10.40 1.94
C PHE A 5 -1.16 10.30 2.46
N ILE A 6 -0.85 9.25 3.21
CA ILE A 6 0.54 8.97 3.62
C ILE A 6 0.98 7.61 3.11
N CYS A 7 2.18 7.58 2.53
CA CYS A 7 2.81 6.40 1.99
C CYS A 7 4.31 6.37 2.35
N PHE A 8 4.85 5.20 2.65
CA PHE A 8 6.22 5.02 3.13
C PHE A 8 7.19 4.54 2.05
N PHE A 9 6.83 4.74 0.79
CA PHE A 9 7.64 4.51 -0.40
C PHE A 9 7.20 5.46 -1.53
N PRO A 10 7.99 5.60 -2.61
CA PRO A 10 7.62 6.48 -3.72
C PRO A 10 6.40 5.95 -4.48
N VAL A 11 5.35 6.77 -4.54
CA VAL A 11 4.18 6.57 -5.40
C VAL A 11 4.38 7.30 -6.74
N PHE A 12 5.13 8.39 -6.70
CA PHE A 12 5.55 9.14 -7.88
C PHE A 12 7.08 9.27 -7.88
N PRO A 13 7.77 8.70 -8.92
CA PRO A 13 7.23 7.88 -10.01
C PRO A 13 6.76 6.52 -9.52
N THR A 14 5.80 5.92 -10.26
CA THR A 14 5.36 4.54 -10.00
C THR A 14 6.42 3.56 -10.49
N ASN A 15 6.84 2.67 -9.62
CA ASN A 15 7.85 1.63 -9.90
C ASN A 15 7.42 0.24 -9.43
N MET A 16 6.22 0.12 -8.84
CA MET A 16 5.67 -1.14 -8.35
C MET A 16 4.13 -1.12 -8.38
N GLY A 17 3.51 -2.29 -8.39
CA GLY A 17 2.05 -2.44 -8.49
C GLY A 17 1.28 -1.72 -7.38
N SER A 18 1.73 -1.80 -6.13
CA SER A 18 1.11 -1.08 -5.01
C SER A 18 1.17 0.44 -5.17
N ALA A 19 2.27 0.97 -5.72
CA ALA A 19 2.37 2.40 -6.02
C ALA A 19 1.35 2.84 -7.08
N GLU A 20 1.10 2.01 -8.11
CA GLU A 20 0.09 2.30 -9.14
C GLU A 20 -1.32 2.29 -8.57
N VAL A 21 -1.64 1.35 -7.68
CA VAL A 21 -2.93 1.31 -6.98
C VAL A 21 -3.16 2.59 -6.18
N ILE A 22 -2.18 2.99 -5.37
CA ILE A 22 -2.27 4.23 -4.56
C ILE A 22 -2.34 5.46 -5.46
N ARG A 23 -1.54 5.49 -6.53
CA ARG A 23 -1.58 6.58 -7.51
C ARG A 23 -2.97 6.74 -8.12
N SER A 24 -3.56 5.65 -8.57
CA SER A 24 -4.90 5.63 -9.17
C SER A 24 -5.95 6.08 -8.17
N LEU A 25 -5.93 5.55 -6.95
CA LEU A 25 -6.83 5.96 -5.88
C LEU A 25 -6.68 7.46 -5.57
N PHE A 26 -5.44 7.93 -5.42
CA PHE A 26 -5.15 9.34 -5.15
C PHE A 26 -5.66 10.25 -6.29
N LEU A 27 -5.42 9.89 -7.54
CA LEU A 27 -5.84 10.71 -8.68
C LEU A 27 -7.37 10.80 -8.79
N CYS A 28 -8.09 9.71 -8.54
CA CYS A 28 -9.56 9.65 -8.59
C CYS A 28 -10.24 10.15 -7.32
N TRP A 29 -9.49 10.38 -6.22
CA TRP A 29 -10.08 10.80 -4.95
C TRP A 29 -10.74 12.19 -5.07
N PRO A 30 -11.98 12.36 -4.57
CA PRO A 30 -12.70 13.62 -4.71
C PRO A 30 -12.18 14.71 -3.75
N GLY A 31 -12.39 15.97 -4.13
CA GLY A 31 -12.10 17.13 -3.29
C GLY A 31 -10.61 17.50 -3.17
N GLN A 32 -10.29 18.29 -2.13
CA GLN A 32 -8.91 18.74 -1.90
C GLN A 32 -8.08 17.60 -1.31
N LYS A 33 -7.02 17.21 -2.00
CA LYS A 33 -6.15 16.10 -1.64
C LYS A 33 -4.68 16.43 -1.77
N LYS A 34 -3.86 15.82 -0.92
CA LYS A 34 -2.40 15.89 -0.99
C LYS A 34 -1.79 14.56 -0.57
N LEU A 35 -0.81 14.08 -1.34
CA LEU A 35 -0.05 12.87 -1.03
C LEU A 35 1.25 13.28 -0.32
N PHE A 36 1.57 12.57 0.74
CA PHE A 36 2.81 12.67 1.49
C PHE A 36 3.54 11.33 1.40
N GLN A 37 4.73 11.32 0.83
CA GLN A 37 5.48 10.09 0.62
C GLN A 37 6.91 10.20 1.13
N ILE A 38 7.49 9.04 1.52
CA ILE A 38 8.92 8.91 1.75
C ILE A 38 9.52 8.29 0.50
N SER A 39 10.55 8.89 -0.06
CA SER A 39 11.19 8.44 -1.30
C SER A 39 12.69 8.38 -1.15
N HIS A 40 13.30 7.35 -1.74
CA HIS A 40 14.76 7.28 -1.97
C HIS A 40 15.12 7.68 -3.42
N LEU A 41 14.12 8.04 -4.21
CA LEU A 41 14.29 8.47 -5.59
C LEU A 41 14.16 9.98 -5.68
N ASN A 42 15.01 10.62 -6.45
CA ASN A 42 14.87 12.07 -6.74
C ASN A 42 13.66 12.30 -7.64
N HIS A 43 12.78 13.19 -7.21
CA HIS A 43 11.57 13.53 -7.95
C HIS A 43 11.54 15.00 -8.30
N LYS A 44 11.05 15.30 -9.50
CA LYS A 44 10.53 16.63 -9.81
C LYS A 44 9.25 16.85 -8.98
N ASN A 45 9.14 18.02 -8.35
CA ASN A 45 7.95 18.37 -7.57
C ASN A 45 6.68 18.23 -8.42
N LYS A 46 5.78 17.37 -7.98
CA LYS A 46 4.43 17.26 -8.56
C LYS A 46 3.44 18.07 -7.73
N LYS A 47 2.51 18.73 -8.41
CA LYS A 47 1.39 19.41 -7.76
C LYS A 47 0.66 18.42 -6.84
N ASN A 48 0.41 18.85 -5.60
CA ASN A 48 -0.26 18.04 -4.55
C ASN A 48 0.51 16.79 -4.08
N VAL A 49 1.81 16.70 -4.32
CA VAL A 49 2.69 15.66 -3.76
C VAL A 49 3.77 16.33 -2.93
N PHE A 50 3.96 15.84 -1.72
CA PHE A 50 5.07 16.21 -0.84
C PHE A 50 5.92 14.99 -0.59
N SER A 51 7.21 15.07 -0.86
CA SER A 51 8.15 13.96 -0.68
C SER A 51 9.22 14.32 0.33
N ILE A 52 9.48 13.40 1.27
CA ILE A 52 10.74 13.43 2.02
C ILE A 52 11.71 12.50 1.29
N ASN A 53 12.82 13.05 0.84
CA ASN A 53 13.87 12.25 0.22
C ASN A 53 14.81 11.72 1.31
N ILE A 54 14.97 10.41 1.35
CA ILE A 54 15.94 9.70 2.20
C ILE A 54 17.06 9.15 1.31
N PHE A 55 18.28 9.24 1.80
CA PHE A 55 19.47 8.83 1.01
C PHE A 55 19.49 7.34 0.67
N LYS A 56 18.98 6.49 1.58
CA LYS A 56 18.88 5.02 1.39
C LYS A 56 17.55 4.52 1.93
N GLU A 57 17.05 3.43 1.36
CA GLU A 57 15.82 2.77 1.80
C GLU A 57 16.03 1.98 3.12
N LYS A 58 16.40 2.70 4.19
CA LYS A 58 16.59 2.11 5.52
C LYS A 58 15.35 2.32 6.39
N PRO A 59 14.85 1.26 7.06
CA PRO A 59 13.67 1.34 7.93
C PRO A 59 13.76 2.44 9.00
N ILE A 60 14.91 2.59 9.63
CA ILE A 60 15.13 3.60 10.67
C ILE A 60 14.95 5.04 10.15
N LEU A 61 15.42 5.34 8.95
CA LEU A 61 15.25 6.66 8.34
C LEU A 61 13.78 6.96 8.04
N LYS A 62 13.01 5.95 7.66
CA LYS A 62 11.55 6.07 7.48
C LYS A 62 10.88 6.40 8.81
N ILE A 63 11.21 5.68 9.89
CA ILE A 63 10.67 5.94 11.23
C ILE A 63 10.97 7.37 11.68
N LEU A 64 12.23 7.80 11.59
CA LEU A 64 12.65 9.16 11.98
C LEU A 64 11.98 10.26 11.13
N SER A 65 11.56 9.94 9.91
CA SER A 65 10.88 10.89 9.03
C SER A 65 9.38 11.06 9.36
N ILE A 66 8.75 10.10 10.07
CA ILE A 66 7.30 10.12 10.33
C ILE A 66 6.87 11.37 11.13
N PRO A 67 7.51 11.77 12.23
CA PRO A 67 7.08 12.97 12.98
C PRO A 67 7.04 14.22 12.11
N PHE A 68 8.04 14.42 11.26
CA PHE A 68 8.07 15.55 10.34
C PHE A 68 6.98 15.45 9.27
N LEU A 69 6.71 14.25 8.74
CA LEU A 69 5.57 14.03 7.82
C LEU A 69 4.25 14.39 8.49
N ILE A 70 4.02 13.92 9.72
CA ILE A 70 2.80 14.21 10.48
C ILE A 70 2.66 15.72 10.68
N TYR A 71 3.71 16.43 11.07
CA TYR A 71 3.68 17.89 11.15
C TYR A 71 3.21 18.53 9.82
N LYS A 72 3.79 18.11 8.67
CA LYS A 72 3.41 18.63 7.35
C LYS A 72 1.97 18.27 6.97
N ILE A 73 1.51 17.06 7.31
CA ILE A 73 0.15 16.59 7.11
C ILE A 73 -0.83 17.46 7.92
N LEU A 74 -0.58 17.63 9.21
CA LEU A 74 -1.45 18.41 10.09
C LEU A 74 -1.48 19.89 9.68
N LYS A 75 -0.34 20.46 9.27
CA LYS A 75 -0.29 21.80 8.69
C LYS A 75 -1.14 21.91 7.41
N TYR A 76 -1.12 20.91 6.53
CA TYR A 76 -1.96 20.87 5.33
C TYR A 76 -3.44 20.76 5.67
N LEU A 77 -3.81 19.85 6.56
CA LEU A 77 -5.20 19.66 6.98
C LEU A 77 -5.74 20.90 7.69
N GLY A 78 -4.90 21.57 8.47
CA GLY A 78 -5.20 22.84 9.12
C GLY A 78 -6.49 22.80 9.97
N LYS A 79 -7.21 23.92 10.00
CA LYS A 79 -8.50 24.05 10.74
C LYS A 79 -9.73 23.63 9.91
N SER A 80 -9.57 22.82 8.86
CA SER A 80 -10.70 22.33 8.08
C SER A 80 -11.69 21.55 8.94
N LYS A 81 -13.00 21.86 8.83
CA LYS A 81 -14.06 21.16 9.60
C LYS A 81 -14.10 19.65 9.31
N LYS A 82 -13.77 19.23 8.09
CA LYS A 82 -13.75 17.79 7.70
C LYS A 82 -12.34 17.43 7.23
N ARG A 83 -11.62 16.67 8.06
CA ARG A 83 -10.23 16.24 7.84
C ARG A 83 -10.15 14.74 7.80
N LEU A 84 -9.46 14.20 6.80
CA LEU A 84 -9.22 12.77 6.64
C LEU A 84 -7.74 12.51 6.39
N LEU A 85 -7.16 11.60 7.13
CA LEU A 85 -5.86 11.00 6.85
C LEU A 85 -6.09 9.58 6.35
N VAL A 86 -5.61 9.28 5.14
CA VAL A 86 -5.57 7.93 4.57
C VAL A 86 -4.17 7.38 4.76
N ILE A 87 -4.05 6.31 5.54
CA ILE A 87 -2.79 5.59 5.76
C ILE A 87 -2.77 4.40 4.80
N GLU A 88 -1.81 4.41 3.88
CA GLU A 88 -1.64 3.35 2.89
C GLU A 88 -0.81 2.20 3.45
N GLY A 89 -1.39 1.01 3.43
CA GLY A 89 -0.90 -0.18 4.12
C GLY A 89 0.15 -1.07 3.44
N PRO A 90 0.63 -0.84 2.18
CA PRO A 90 1.58 -1.77 1.56
C PRO A 90 3.03 -1.53 1.99
N SER A 91 3.23 -1.26 3.26
CA SER A 91 4.53 -1.11 3.92
C SER A 91 4.46 -1.77 5.29
N TRP A 92 5.61 -1.91 5.95
CA TRP A 92 5.62 -2.48 7.30
C TRP A 92 4.62 -1.75 8.23
N ILE A 93 3.76 -2.54 8.87
CA ILE A 93 2.65 -2.05 9.72
C ILE A 93 3.11 -1.11 10.85
N GLY A 94 4.37 -1.24 11.30
CA GLY A 94 4.95 -0.34 12.32
C GLY A 94 4.92 1.12 11.91
N TYR A 95 5.08 1.45 10.63
CA TYR A 95 4.97 2.84 10.16
C TYR A 95 3.53 3.35 10.28
N SER A 96 2.55 2.52 9.92
CA SER A 96 1.13 2.86 10.07
C SER A 96 0.75 3.03 11.52
N PHE A 97 1.25 2.17 12.42
CA PHE A 97 1.05 2.26 13.86
C PHE A 97 1.57 3.59 14.42
N ILE A 98 2.82 3.95 14.15
CA ILE A 98 3.43 5.21 14.62
C ILE A 98 2.64 6.41 14.09
N THR A 99 2.28 6.38 12.80
CA THR A 99 1.48 7.43 12.16
C THR A 99 0.12 7.61 12.83
N LEU A 100 -0.58 6.51 13.10
CA LEU A 100 -1.85 6.51 13.80
C LEU A 100 -1.74 7.14 15.19
N ILE A 101 -0.77 6.69 16.00
CA ILE A 101 -0.55 7.21 17.37
C ILE A 101 -0.26 8.71 17.34
N LEU A 102 0.71 9.14 16.54
CA LEU A 102 1.06 10.55 16.45
C LEU A 102 -0.10 11.40 15.96
N THR A 103 -0.88 10.91 14.99
CA THR A 103 -2.05 11.64 14.50
C THR A 103 -3.10 11.80 15.60
N LYS A 104 -3.38 10.75 16.36
CA LYS A 104 -4.35 10.79 17.47
C LYS A 104 -3.90 11.71 18.60
N ILE A 105 -2.62 11.74 18.92
CA ILE A 105 -2.06 12.63 19.94
C ILE A 105 -2.16 14.09 19.50
N PHE A 106 -1.68 14.42 18.30
CA PHE A 106 -1.56 15.82 17.88
C PHE A 106 -2.83 16.37 17.18
N SER A 107 -3.73 15.52 16.74
CA SER A 107 -4.98 15.93 16.08
C SER A 107 -6.10 14.89 16.24
N PRO A 108 -6.65 14.71 17.45
CA PRO A 108 -7.64 13.66 17.75
C PRO A 108 -8.93 13.78 16.92
N SER A 109 -9.25 14.98 16.42
CA SER A 109 -10.42 15.22 15.56
C SER A 109 -10.18 14.88 14.07
N THR A 110 -8.97 14.50 13.68
CA THR A 110 -8.70 14.01 12.31
C THR A 110 -9.20 12.59 12.18
N LYS A 111 -10.11 12.37 11.22
CA LYS A 111 -10.56 11.01 10.89
C LYS A 111 -9.46 10.26 10.19
N ILE A 112 -9.29 8.99 10.52
CA ILE A 112 -8.22 8.15 10.00
C ILE A 112 -8.83 6.95 9.28
N MET A 113 -8.45 6.77 8.01
CA MET A 113 -8.75 5.60 7.21
C MET A 113 -7.46 4.79 7.01
N TYR A 114 -7.51 3.51 7.33
CA TYR A 114 -6.44 2.57 6.98
C TYR A 114 -6.84 1.78 5.74
N HIS A 115 -6.02 1.87 4.69
CA HIS A 115 -6.23 1.14 3.43
C HIS A 115 -5.25 -0.03 3.35
N SER A 116 -5.75 -1.24 3.64
CA SER A 116 -4.96 -2.47 3.60
C SER A 116 -4.85 -3.00 2.17
N HIS A 117 -3.63 -3.29 1.74
CA HIS A 117 -3.33 -3.93 0.45
C HIS A 117 -3.03 -5.43 0.58
N SER A 118 -2.66 -5.85 1.78
CA SER A 118 -2.38 -7.23 2.16
C SER A 118 -2.38 -7.35 3.68
N ILE A 119 -2.58 -8.55 4.18
CA ILE A 119 -2.46 -8.82 5.62
C ILE A 119 -0.98 -8.98 5.95
N GLU A 120 -0.41 -7.98 6.63
CA GLU A 120 1.02 -7.92 6.95
C GLU A 120 1.47 -9.15 7.76
N TYR A 121 0.65 -9.64 8.69
CA TYR A 121 0.92 -10.87 9.43
C TYR A 121 1.19 -12.05 8.50
N GLU A 122 0.35 -12.26 7.47
CA GLU A 122 0.53 -13.37 6.51
C GLU A 122 1.81 -13.18 5.69
N VAL A 123 2.09 -11.94 5.25
CA VAL A 123 3.31 -11.62 4.51
C VAL A 123 4.55 -11.89 5.37
N ARG A 124 4.55 -11.45 6.63
CA ARG A 124 5.69 -11.69 7.54
C ARG A 124 5.87 -13.16 7.90
N LYS A 125 4.80 -13.91 8.03
CA LYS A 125 4.87 -15.36 8.26
C LYS A 125 5.57 -16.10 7.11
N MET A 126 5.44 -15.60 5.87
CA MET A 126 6.13 -16.20 4.71
C MET A 126 7.57 -15.71 4.54
N MET A 127 7.90 -14.48 4.96
CA MET A 127 9.15 -13.80 4.62
C MET A 127 10.08 -13.53 5.80
N SER A 128 9.63 -13.72 7.03
CA SER A 128 10.35 -13.31 8.24
C SER A 128 10.26 -14.38 9.34
N SER A 129 10.90 -14.11 10.49
CA SER A 129 10.78 -14.98 11.66
C SER A 129 9.37 -14.98 12.25
N ASN A 130 9.00 -16.05 12.95
CA ASN A 130 7.74 -16.16 13.66
C ASN A 130 7.52 -15.01 14.66
N PHE A 131 8.60 -14.55 15.31
CA PHE A 131 8.54 -13.41 16.22
C PHE A 131 8.06 -12.14 15.51
N MET A 132 8.65 -11.82 14.35
CA MET A 132 8.25 -10.64 13.56
C MET A 132 6.82 -10.78 13.04
N ALA A 133 6.39 -11.98 12.68
CA ALA A 133 5.01 -12.21 12.26
C ALA A 133 4.02 -11.95 13.41
N ILE A 134 4.27 -12.49 14.61
CA ILE A 134 3.42 -12.30 15.78
C ILE A 134 3.40 -10.81 16.20
N PHE A 135 4.55 -10.16 16.19
CA PHE A 135 4.66 -8.73 16.49
C PHE A 135 3.84 -7.90 15.50
N SER A 136 4.00 -8.15 14.19
CA SER A 136 3.22 -7.47 13.14
C SER A 136 1.72 -7.72 13.32
N ARG A 137 1.29 -8.93 13.70
CA ARG A 137 -0.12 -9.23 13.98
C ARG A 137 -0.69 -8.36 15.10
N LYS A 138 0.07 -8.15 16.18
CA LYS A 138 -0.36 -7.28 17.31
C LYS A 138 -0.51 -5.83 16.86
N LEU A 139 0.47 -5.31 16.12
CA LEU A 139 0.42 -3.95 15.59
C LEU A 139 -0.73 -3.77 14.59
N GLU A 140 -0.93 -4.74 13.72
CA GLU A 140 -2.00 -4.73 12.71
C GLU A 140 -3.39 -4.74 13.37
N ASN A 141 -3.57 -5.60 14.38
CA ASN A 141 -4.79 -5.60 15.20
C ASN A 141 -5.04 -4.24 15.86
N PHE A 142 -4.00 -3.63 16.41
CA PHE A 142 -4.12 -2.30 17.02
C PHE A 142 -4.53 -1.24 15.97
N VAL A 143 -3.88 -1.23 14.80
CA VAL A 143 -4.19 -0.27 13.73
C VAL A 143 -5.63 -0.42 13.28
N PHE A 144 -6.09 -1.64 13.00
CA PHE A 144 -7.46 -1.90 12.58
C PHE A 144 -8.51 -1.44 13.61
N ASN A 145 -8.26 -1.69 14.90
CA ASN A 145 -9.20 -1.35 15.98
C ASN A 145 -9.21 0.16 16.32
N ASN A 146 -8.18 0.90 15.91
CA ASN A 146 -8.03 2.30 16.30
C ASN A 146 -8.18 3.28 15.14
N THR A 147 -8.51 2.81 13.93
CA THR A 147 -8.87 3.66 12.79
C THR A 147 -10.38 3.86 12.72
N ASP A 148 -10.82 5.02 12.19
CA ASP A 148 -12.25 5.31 12.02
C ASP A 148 -12.88 4.51 10.88
N LEU A 149 -12.08 4.14 9.90
CA LEU A 149 -12.49 3.36 8.74
C LEU A 149 -11.34 2.45 8.28
N SER A 150 -11.67 1.19 8.04
CA SER A 150 -10.75 0.24 7.42
C SER A 150 -11.28 -0.21 6.07
N THR A 151 -10.38 -0.28 5.08
CA THR A 151 -10.70 -0.73 3.72
C THR A 151 -9.68 -1.77 3.29
N SER A 152 -10.07 -2.64 2.38
CA SER A 152 -9.16 -3.61 1.76
C SER A 152 -9.49 -3.82 0.28
N VAL A 153 -8.48 -4.21 -0.49
CA VAL A 153 -8.53 -4.32 -1.94
C VAL A 153 -9.33 -5.52 -2.45
N SER A 154 -9.57 -6.53 -1.62
CA SER A 154 -10.28 -7.75 -2.03
C SER A 154 -11.25 -8.28 -0.97
N LYS A 155 -12.33 -8.95 -1.45
CA LYS A 155 -13.29 -9.63 -0.55
C LYS A 155 -12.64 -10.77 0.23
N ILE A 156 -11.65 -11.45 -0.35
CA ILE A 156 -10.92 -12.55 0.31
C ILE A 156 -10.19 -12.00 1.53
N GLU A 157 -9.47 -10.90 1.37
CA GLU A 157 -8.75 -10.27 2.49
C GLU A 157 -9.69 -9.72 3.55
N ILE A 158 -10.82 -9.11 3.16
CA ILE A 158 -11.84 -8.66 4.10
C ILE A 158 -12.32 -9.80 5.00
N ASN A 159 -12.61 -10.97 4.40
CA ASN A 159 -13.03 -12.14 5.17
C ASN A 159 -11.93 -12.64 6.13
N LYS A 160 -10.67 -12.60 5.70
CA LYS A 160 -9.53 -12.95 6.55
C LYS A 160 -9.33 -11.93 7.69
N ILE A 161 -9.39 -10.62 7.40
CA ILE A 161 -9.31 -9.55 8.40
C ILE A 161 -10.43 -9.72 9.44
N LYS A 162 -11.65 -10.00 8.99
CA LYS A 162 -12.78 -10.28 9.90
C LYS A 162 -12.51 -11.50 10.78
N LYS A 163 -11.95 -12.58 10.21
CA LYS A 163 -11.62 -13.80 10.96
C LYS A 163 -10.48 -13.60 11.96
N LEU A 164 -9.45 -12.83 11.58
CA LEU A 164 -8.23 -12.64 12.39
C LEU A 164 -8.39 -11.58 13.47
N TYR A 165 -9.15 -10.51 13.19
CA TYR A 165 -9.21 -9.30 14.00
C TYR A 165 -10.63 -8.89 14.42
N GLY A 166 -11.69 -9.56 13.91
CA GLY A 166 -13.08 -9.19 14.19
C GLY A 166 -13.59 -7.92 13.49
N ILE A 167 -12.78 -7.33 12.62
CA ILE A 167 -13.02 -6.01 12.02
C ILE A 167 -13.80 -6.11 10.71
N LYS A 168 -14.77 -5.19 10.52
CA LYS A 168 -15.46 -4.99 9.25
C LYS A 168 -14.67 -4.00 8.40
N CYS A 169 -14.27 -4.44 7.20
CA CYS A 169 -13.63 -3.58 6.21
C CYS A 169 -14.57 -3.30 5.03
N ILE A 170 -14.44 -2.13 4.45
CA ILE A 170 -15.08 -1.81 3.17
C ILE A 170 -14.20 -2.31 2.02
N ASN A 171 -14.80 -2.91 1.01
CA ASN A 171 -14.07 -3.32 -0.19
C ASN A 171 -13.81 -2.11 -1.09
N LEU A 172 -12.56 -1.67 -1.13
CA LEU A 172 -12.07 -0.64 -2.05
C LEU A 172 -11.19 -1.31 -3.10
N LYS A 173 -11.83 -1.77 -4.19
CA LYS A 173 -11.16 -2.50 -5.26
C LYS A 173 -10.14 -1.64 -5.99
N ASN A 174 -9.07 -2.28 -6.45
CA ASN A 174 -8.12 -1.66 -7.36
C ASN A 174 -8.82 -1.26 -8.68
N GLY A 175 -8.58 -0.03 -9.11
CA GLY A 175 -9.05 0.46 -10.40
C GLY A 175 -8.07 0.12 -11.52
N ILE A 176 -8.56 0.14 -12.76
CA ILE A 176 -7.76 0.08 -13.99
C ILE A 176 -7.86 1.41 -14.71
N SER A 177 -6.76 1.81 -15.35
CA SER A 177 -6.75 3.00 -16.21
C SER A 177 -7.62 2.79 -17.46
N GLU A 178 -8.38 3.81 -17.87
CA GLU A 178 -9.15 3.78 -19.12
C GLU A 178 -8.29 3.45 -20.34
N LYS A 179 -7.03 3.86 -20.34
CA LYS A 179 -6.07 3.50 -21.41
C LYS A 179 -5.89 2.00 -21.57
N VAL A 180 -6.00 1.23 -20.49
CA VAL A 180 -5.89 -0.23 -20.50
C VAL A 180 -7.16 -0.86 -21.07
N LEU A 181 -8.33 -0.26 -20.81
CA LEU A 181 -9.62 -0.75 -21.31
C LEU A 181 -9.74 -0.64 -22.83
N ASN A 182 -9.08 0.35 -23.42
CA ASN A 182 -9.11 0.62 -24.87
C ASN A 182 -7.98 -0.09 -25.64
N PHE A 183 -7.27 -1.03 -25.00
CA PHE A 183 -6.18 -1.76 -25.65
C PHE A 183 -6.72 -2.75 -26.69
N LYS A 184 -6.39 -2.54 -27.97
CA LYS A 184 -6.74 -3.48 -29.05
C LYS A 184 -5.84 -4.71 -28.97
N LYS A 185 -6.44 -5.91 -28.84
CA LYS A 185 -5.71 -7.17 -28.90
C LYS A 185 -4.99 -7.30 -30.26
N LYS A 186 -3.65 -7.41 -30.24
CA LYS A 186 -2.91 -7.92 -31.40
C LYS A 186 -2.86 -9.45 -31.31
N LYS A 187 -3.27 -10.13 -32.39
CA LYS A 187 -3.01 -11.58 -32.53
C LYS A 187 -1.51 -11.76 -32.72
N LEU A 188 -0.87 -12.45 -31.79
CA LEU A 188 0.49 -12.92 -31.96
C LEU A 188 0.45 -14.32 -32.58
N GLY A 189 1.36 -14.62 -33.51
CA GLY A 189 1.38 -15.90 -34.24
C GLY A 189 1.85 -17.11 -33.43
N PHE A 190 1.99 -16.98 -32.11
CA PHE A 190 2.45 -18.04 -31.21
C PHE A 190 1.74 -17.95 -29.85
N ASN A 191 1.71 -19.06 -29.13
CA ASN A 191 1.20 -19.12 -27.77
C ASN A 191 2.27 -18.63 -26.78
N TYR A 192 1.87 -17.82 -25.80
CA TYR A 192 2.75 -17.31 -24.76
C TYR A 192 2.02 -17.24 -23.42
N ILE A 193 2.82 -17.38 -22.36
CA ILE A 193 2.36 -17.18 -20.98
C ILE A 193 3.05 -15.92 -20.45
N ILE A 194 2.26 -15.03 -19.88
CA ILE A 194 2.78 -13.80 -19.25
C ILE A 194 2.60 -13.92 -17.74
N TYR A 195 3.68 -13.69 -17.00
CA TYR A 195 3.66 -13.55 -15.56
C TYR A 195 4.03 -12.09 -15.20
N PRO A 196 3.07 -11.25 -14.77
CA PRO A 196 3.35 -9.88 -14.38
C PRO A 196 3.91 -9.84 -12.94
N GLY A 197 5.21 -9.64 -12.79
CA GLY A 197 5.83 -9.57 -11.48
C GLY A 197 7.31 -9.22 -11.52
N SER A 198 7.83 -8.67 -10.42
CA SER A 198 9.27 -8.42 -10.28
C SER A 198 9.97 -9.66 -9.73
N TYR A 199 10.95 -10.18 -10.45
CA TYR A 199 11.78 -11.32 -10.01
C TYR A 199 12.60 -11.01 -8.73
N LYS A 200 12.82 -9.75 -8.41
CA LYS A 200 13.48 -9.34 -7.16
C LYS A 200 12.62 -9.54 -5.91
N TYR A 201 11.32 -9.69 -6.06
CA TYR A 201 10.39 -9.92 -4.95
C TYR A 201 10.25 -11.44 -4.74
N LEU A 202 10.67 -11.94 -3.59
CA LEU A 202 10.78 -13.39 -3.30
C LEU A 202 9.51 -14.20 -3.62
N PRO A 203 8.28 -13.77 -3.28
CA PRO A 203 7.08 -14.51 -3.67
C PRO A 203 6.90 -14.63 -5.19
N ASN A 204 7.23 -13.57 -5.95
CA ASN A 204 7.17 -13.62 -7.41
C ASN A 204 8.24 -14.54 -7.99
N LYS A 205 9.46 -14.48 -7.42
CA LYS A 205 10.56 -15.39 -7.81
C LYS A 205 10.12 -16.84 -7.65
N ASN A 206 9.63 -17.23 -6.48
CA ASN A 206 9.17 -18.59 -6.21
C ASN A 206 8.05 -19.03 -7.16
N ALA A 207 7.12 -18.13 -7.48
CA ALA A 207 6.04 -18.43 -8.41
C ALA A 207 6.53 -18.58 -9.86
N ILE A 208 7.51 -17.77 -10.29
CA ILE A 208 8.12 -17.89 -11.63
C ILE A 208 8.93 -19.19 -11.72
N ASP A 209 9.75 -19.49 -10.72
CA ASP A 209 10.54 -20.72 -10.67
C ASP A 209 9.60 -21.95 -10.74
N TYR A 210 8.51 -21.95 -9.96
CA TYR A 210 7.50 -23.02 -10.04
C TYR A 210 6.82 -23.11 -11.42
N LEU A 211 6.50 -21.96 -12.03
CA LEU A 211 5.93 -21.92 -13.38
C LEU A 211 6.87 -22.57 -14.40
N VAL A 212 8.17 -22.19 -14.36
CA VAL A 212 9.16 -22.63 -15.33
C VAL A 212 9.54 -24.11 -15.08
N ASP A 213 9.86 -24.47 -13.84
CA ASP A 213 10.46 -25.77 -13.53
C ASP A 213 9.42 -26.88 -13.37
N VAL A 214 8.18 -26.55 -12.99
CA VAL A 214 7.16 -27.55 -12.67
C VAL A 214 5.98 -27.54 -13.65
N LEU A 215 5.41 -26.35 -13.94
CA LEU A 215 4.21 -26.28 -14.77
C LEU A 215 4.51 -26.32 -16.28
N MET A 216 5.53 -25.59 -16.75
CA MET A 216 5.84 -25.55 -18.18
C MET A 216 6.18 -26.92 -18.76
N PRO A 217 7.02 -27.80 -18.13
CA PRO A 217 7.26 -29.14 -18.66
C PRO A 217 5.99 -30.00 -18.79
N LYS A 218 5.01 -29.81 -17.87
CA LYS A 218 3.72 -30.51 -17.94
C LYS A 218 2.83 -30.00 -19.08
N ILE A 219 2.85 -28.69 -19.29
CA ILE A 219 2.07 -28.04 -20.38
C ILE A 219 2.62 -28.48 -21.74
N ILE A 220 3.96 -28.40 -21.94
CA ILE A 220 4.63 -28.77 -23.20
C ILE A 220 4.40 -30.26 -23.55
N LYS A 221 4.34 -31.15 -22.53
CA LYS A 221 4.04 -32.58 -22.76
C LYS A 221 2.60 -32.84 -23.19
N LYS A 222 1.68 -31.91 -22.86
CA LYS A 222 0.25 -32.11 -23.11
C LYS A 222 -0.24 -31.48 -24.42
N TYR A 223 0.44 -30.44 -24.87
CA TYR A 223 0.09 -29.63 -26.04
C TYR A 223 1.27 -29.50 -27.02
#